data_1f25ac29a05da414a30a2fbcc2d33528
#
_entry.id   1f25ac29a05da414a30a2fbcc2d33528
#
_cell.length_a   1.000
_cell.length_b   1.000
_cell.length_c   1.000
_cell.angle_alpha   90.00
_cell.angle_beta   90.00
_cell.angle_gamma   90.00
#
_symmetry.space_group_name_H-M   'P 1'
#
loop_
_entity.id
_entity.type
_entity.pdbx_description
1 polymer ?
#
loop_
_entity_poly.entity_id
_entity_poly.type
_entity_poly.pdbx_seq_one_letter_code
_entity_poly.pdbx_strand_id
1 'polypeptide(L)'
;MFQKVSPTLFFIVALLVSSCSTTEKINSLKPLPSDDAPMVYKTETSFVNMPLEISLKEIENQLNKSLNGQIYDDSNLNDDKTEMKIWKTAPIRLVEKDGKIQTVLPLKIWSKFKYGTDFMGLNDTKEINLNGVFTLSSTVKLSNWKMNTISKIESFEWTESPTILVAGKNIPITYIINPTLSIFKSKMAKKIDEAIEESCDFKPYVLDVLDKMSTPFLTSEQYQTWFKLIPIEVYVTDAVLEKSKISMDLGLKCNMQTMVGLKPKNTFERDGVAFKSVTKIPNQFTANVAAISTYESASRILTSNFQGKEFGSGKRKIVVQKVDLWQKDGKIIIALDMTGTINGTIYLSGIPNYNTLTKEIYFDQMDYVLNTKGILTRTANWLMQGTILKKIQESCRYSIKENLDEGKKSMLPYLNNFSPMKGVFVNGTMNDFEFEKVEITNKAMIAFITTTGKMSVRIDGME
;
A
#
# COMPACT_ATOMS: atom_id res chain seq x y z
N MET A 1 -90.32 24.40 6.46
CA MET A 1 -89.96 25.35 7.53
C MET A 1 -88.42 25.50 7.48
N PHE A 2 -87.92 26.43 6.68
CA PHE A 2 -86.51 26.68 6.56
C PHE A 2 -86.08 27.75 7.53
N GLN A 3 -85.34 27.35 8.60
CA GLN A 3 -84.73 28.30 9.53
C GLN A 3 -83.54 29.04 8.84
N LYS A 4 -83.68 30.35 8.71
CA LYS A 4 -82.63 31.27 8.27
C LYS A 4 -81.47 31.27 9.27
N VAL A 5 -80.32 30.65 8.89
CA VAL A 5 -79.05 30.79 9.65
C VAL A 5 -78.57 32.21 9.44
N SER A 6 -78.33 32.91 10.55
CA SER A 6 -77.90 34.31 10.57
C SER A 6 -76.51 34.46 9.94
N PRO A 7 -76.33 35.45 9.03
CA PRO A 7 -75.05 35.69 8.34
C PRO A 7 -73.92 36.10 9.34
N THR A 8 -74.22 36.47 10.55
CA THR A 8 -73.23 36.79 11.60
C THR A 8 -72.47 35.58 12.11
N LEU A 9 -73.04 34.37 12.05
CA LEU A 9 -72.34 33.16 12.49
C LEU A 9 -71.25 32.71 11.44
N PHE A 10 -71.47 33.02 10.14
CA PHE A 10 -70.57 32.73 9.13
C PHE A 10 -69.28 33.62 9.08
N PHE A 11 -69.42 34.86 9.61
CA PHE A 11 -68.37 35.84 9.75
C PHE A 11 -67.42 35.52 10.93
N ILE A 12 -67.92 34.92 11.99
CA ILE A 12 -67.15 34.52 13.19
C ILE A 12 -66.34 33.23 12.88
N VAL A 13 -66.89 32.29 12.13
CA VAL A 13 -66.15 31.07 11.70
C VAL A 13 -65.05 31.39 10.66
N ALA A 14 -65.22 32.38 9.78
CA ALA A 14 -64.21 32.82 8.84
C ALA A 14 -63.03 33.56 9.49
N LEU A 15 -63.20 34.16 10.66
CA LEU A 15 -62.15 34.82 11.44
C LEU A 15 -61.28 33.86 12.29
N LEU A 16 -61.75 32.62 12.50
CA LEU A 16 -61.00 31.61 13.27
C LEU A 16 -60.08 30.74 12.42
N VAL A 17 -60.10 30.86 11.07
CA VAL A 17 -59.24 30.06 10.16
C VAL A 17 -58.03 30.83 9.67
N SER A 18 -57.91 32.15 9.98
CA SER A 18 -56.71 32.93 9.66
C SER A 18 -55.70 32.90 10.80
N SER A 19 -55.35 31.68 11.33
CA SER A 19 -54.13 31.48 12.07
C SER A 19 -52.98 31.46 11.04
N CYS A 20 -52.62 32.63 10.52
CA CYS A 20 -51.36 32.82 9.84
C CYS A 20 -50.24 32.45 10.82
N SER A 21 -49.65 31.28 10.66
CA SER A 21 -48.32 31.04 11.20
C SER A 21 -47.41 32.03 10.51
N THR A 22 -47.06 33.11 11.19
CA THR A 22 -46.08 34.08 10.69
C THR A 22 -44.73 33.39 10.63
N THR A 23 -44.43 32.85 9.45
CA THR A 23 -43.13 32.27 9.14
C THR A 23 -42.17 33.43 8.88
N GLU A 24 -41.22 33.60 9.76
CA GLU A 24 -40.17 34.63 9.58
C GLU A 24 -39.12 34.15 8.55
N LYS A 25 -38.75 35.02 7.62
CA LYS A 25 -37.70 34.72 6.63
C LYS A 25 -36.39 35.37 7.03
N ILE A 26 -35.34 34.56 7.16
CA ILE A 26 -33.97 35.03 7.40
C ILE A 26 -33.29 35.30 6.08
N ASN A 27 -32.69 36.48 5.95
CA ASN A 27 -31.91 36.87 4.80
C ASN A 27 -30.50 37.29 5.26
N SER A 28 -29.66 36.30 5.61
CA SER A 28 -28.31 36.52 6.10
C SER A 28 -27.28 36.50 4.96
N LEU A 29 -26.26 37.37 5.06
CA LEU A 29 -25.17 37.38 4.11
C LEU A 29 -24.31 36.13 4.29
N LYS A 30 -24.07 35.40 3.18
CA LYS A 30 -23.19 34.22 3.17
C LYS A 30 -21.74 34.66 3.45
N PRO A 31 -21.10 34.14 4.51
CA PRO A 31 -19.66 34.33 4.71
C PRO A 31 -18.90 33.70 3.54
N LEU A 32 -18.05 34.46 2.88
CA LEU A 32 -17.22 33.92 1.79
C LEU A 32 -16.15 32.99 2.37
N PRO A 33 -15.81 31.90 1.67
CA PRO A 33 -14.67 31.05 2.05
C PRO A 33 -13.36 31.85 2.03
N SER A 34 -12.36 31.40 2.77
CA SER A 34 -11.00 31.93 2.64
C SER A 34 -10.43 31.65 1.26
N ASP A 35 -9.47 32.49 0.82
CA ASP A 35 -8.86 32.42 -0.52
C ASP A 35 -8.35 31.01 -0.87
N ASP A 36 -8.37 30.70 -2.18
CA ASP A 36 -8.04 29.41 -2.79
C ASP A 36 -6.53 29.10 -2.79
N ALA A 37 -5.88 29.09 -1.62
CA ALA A 37 -4.55 28.51 -1.51
C ALA A 37 -4.57 27.00 -1.81
N PRO A 38 -3.50 26.41 -2.34
CA PRO A 38 -3.41 24.96 -2.51
C PRO A 38 -3.61 24.24 -1.18
N MET A 39 -4.25 23.08 -1.20
CA MET A 39 -4.35 22.22 -0.02
C MET A 39 -2.97 21.68 0.32
N VAL A 40 -2.32 22.27 1.33
CA VAL A 40 -1.00 21.82 1.80
C VAL A 40 -1.19 21.19 3.17
N TYR A 41 -0.77 19.93 3.31
CA TYR A 41 -0.68 19.24 4.58
C TYR A 41 0.54 18.31 4.56
N LYS A 42 1.11 18.08 5.70
CA LYS A 42 2.26 17.20 5.86
C LYS A 42 1.78 15.84 6.36
N THR A 43 1.91 14.83 5.52
CA THR A 43 1.69 13.43 5.95
C THR A 43 2.94 12.89 6.61
N GLU A 44 2.78 12.23 7.73
CA GLU A 44 3.84 11.39 8.28
C GLU A 44 4.00 10.13 7.44
N THR A 45 5.24 9.71 7.25
CA THR A 45 5.55 8.56 6.43
C THR A 45 5.24 7.27 7.19
N SER A 46 4.63 6.33 6.53
CA SER A 46 4.39 4.98 7.01
C SER A 46 5.57 4.06 6.69
N PHE A 47 5.82 3.11 7.58
CA PHE A 47 6.83 2.07 7.41
C PHE A 47 6.18 0.71 7.59
N VAL A 48 6.09 -0.06 6.51
CA VAL A 48 5.57 -1.41 6.53
C VAL A 48 6.75 -2.37 6.48
N ASN A 49 7.17 -2.84 7.65
CA ASN A 49 8.32 -3.73 7.80
C ASN A 49 7.82 -5.15 8.00
N MET A 50 8.41 -6.08 7.27
CA MET A 50 8.01 -7.47 7.30
C MET A 50 9.23 -8.39 7.10
N PRO A 51 9.50 -9.32 8.01
CA PRO A 51 10.42 -10.41 7.74
C PRO A 51 9.85 -11.33 6.67
N LEU A 52 10.74 -11.72 5.76
CA LEU A 52 10.46 -12.64 4.67
C LEU A 52 11.27 -13.92 4.90
N GLU A 53 10.61 -15.07 4.84
CA GLU A 53 11.25 -16.37 4.86
C GLU A 53 10.93 -17.16 3.59
N ILE A 54 11.96 -17.79 3.02
CA ILE A 54 11.84 -18.71 1.91
C ILE A 54 12.65 -19.98 2.20
N SER A 55 12.06 -21.17 2.00
CA SER A 55 12.80 -22.40 2.18
C SER A 55 13.76 -22.69 1.02
N LEU A 56 14.93 -23.29 1.30
CA LEU A 56 15.83 -23.76 0.25
C LEU A 56 15.15 -24.76 -0.68
N LYS A 57 14.20 -25.55 -0.15
CA LYS A 57 13.45 -26.49 -0.97
C LYS A 57 12.57 -25.80 -2.01
N GLU A 58 11.95 -24.67 -1.66
CA GLU A 58 11.18 -23.88 -2.63
C GLU A 58 12.07 -23.32 -3.73
N ILE A 59 13.24 -22.79 -3.37
CA ILE A 59 14.22 -22.29 -4.34
C ILE A 59 14.69 -23.44 -5.23
N GLU A 60 15.00 -24.59 -4.66
CA GLU A 60 15.38 -25.80 -5.39
C GLU A 60 14.32 -26.21 -6.43
N ASN A 61 13.03 -26.21 -6.01
CA ASN A 61 11.92 -26.52 -6.90
C ASN A 61 11.84 -25.55 -8.08
N GLN A 62 11.94 -24.23 -7.79
CA GLN A 62 11.89 -23.20 -8.82
C GLN A 62 13.08 -23.27 -9.79
N LEU A 63 14.29 -23.49 -9.27
CA LEU A 63 15.48 -23.70 -10.09
C LEU A 63 15.34 -24.92 -11.01
N ASN A 64 14.82 -26.02 -10.48
CA ASN A 64 14.61 -27.24 -11.28
C ASN A 64 13.53 -27.06 -12.35
N LYS A 65 12.55 -26.21 -12.12
CA LYS A 65 11.50 -25.88 -13.08
C LYS A 65 12.01 -24.92 -14.18
N SER A 66 12.80 -23.91 -13.80
CA SER A 66 13.32 -22.90 -14.72
C SER A 66 14.51 -23.41 -15.55
N LEU A 67 15.42 -24.15 -14.90
CA LEU A 67 16.61 -24.73 -15.53
C LEU A 67 16.34 -26.16 -15.95
N ASN A 68 15.98 -26.38 -17.20
CA ASN A 68 15.71 -27.72 -17.73
C ASN A 68 16.37 -27.92 -19.09
N GLY A 69 16.93 -29.10 -19.33
CA GLY A 69 17.62 -29.40 -20.58
C GLY A 69 18.93 -28.63 -20.75
N GLN A 70 19.11 -27.96 -21.87
CA GLN A 70 20.29 -27.11 -22.14
C GLN A 70 20.13 -25.79 -21.37
N ILE A 71 21.08 -25.52 -20.48
CA ILE A 71 21.06 -24.37 -19.58
C ILE A 71 22.05 -23.27 -19.96
N TYR A 72 22.98 -23.59 -20.89
CA TYR A 72 23.96 -22.63 -21.42
C TYR A 72 24.34 -22.98 -22.84
N ASP A 73 24.48 -21.97 -23.71
CA ASP A 73 24.96 -22.08 -25.06
C ASP A 73 25.88 -20.89 -25.38
N ASP A 74 27.12 -21.19 -25.68
CA ASP A 74 28.09 -20.26 -26.22
C ASP A 74 28.62 -20.87 -27.50
N SER A 75 28.19 -20.36 -28.63
CA SER A 75 28.55 -20.86 -29.96
C SER A 75 29.59 -19.96 -30.67
N ASN A 76 30.25 -19.04 -29.95
CA ASN A 76 31.21 -18.10 -30.50
C ASN A 76 32.66 -18.47 -30.17
N LEU A 77 33.29 -19.21 -31.04
CA LEU A 77 34.69 -19.61 -30.89
C LEU A 77 35.70 -18.43 -31.03
N ASN A 78 35.28 -17.27 -31.53
CA ASN A 78 36.19 -16.18 -31.92
C ASN A 78 36.41 -15.14 -30.82
N ASP A 79 35.56 -15.05 -29.79
CA ASP A 79 35.70 -14.07 -28.73
C ASP A 79 36.70 -14.50 -27.64
N ASP A 80 36.61 -15.75 -27.18
CA ASP A 80 37.51 -16.30 -26.15
C ASP A 80 38.18 -17.64 -26.57
N LYS A 81 38.05 -18.03 -27.82
CA LYS A 81 38.57 -19.29 -28.38
C LYS A 81 37.91 -20.56 -27.83
N THR A 82 36.68 -20.43 -27.30
CA THR A 82 35.95 -21.55 -26.69
C THR A 82 34.49 -21.50 -27.05
N GLU A 83 33.92 -22.58 -27.59
CA GLU A 83 32.49 -22.83 -27.64
C GLU A 83 32.11 -23.75 -26.49
N MET A 84 30.94 -23.53 -25.87
CA MET A 84 30.49 -24.34 -24.73
C MET A 84 28.98 -24.52 -24.71
N LYS A 85 28.54 -25.75 -24.48
CA LYS A 85 27.13 -26.08 -24.25
C LYS A 85 27.02 -26.90 -22.98
N ILE A 86 26.06 -26.51 -22.12
CA ILE A 86 25.87 -27.16 -20.81
C ILE A 86 24.42 -27.63 -20.68
N TRP A 87 24.27 -28.90 -20.29
CA TRP A 87 22.97 -29.50 -20.03
C TRP A 87 22.85 -29.93 -18.56
N LYS A 88 21.74 -29.72 -17.96
CA LYS A 88 21.37 -30.33 -16.69
C LYS A 88 20.95 -31.78 -16.94
N THR A 89 21.58 -32.72 -16.23
CA THR A 89 21.35 -34.17 -16.41
C THR A 89 20.49 -34.80 -15.35
N ALA A 90 20.39 -34.15 -14.18
CA ALA A 90 19.53 -34.58 -13.06
C ALA A 90 19.09 -33.36 -12.22
N PRO A 91 18.15 -33.51 -11.27
CA PRO A 91 17.70 -32.42 -10.42
C PRO A 91 18.84 -31.75 -9.63
N ILE A 92 18.83 -30.43 -9.62
CA ILE A 92 19.67 -29.58 -8.76
C ILE A 92 19.25 -29.83 -7.31
N ARG A 93 20.19 -29.88 -6.38
CA ARG A 93 19.94 -29.95 -4.94
C ARG A 93 20.60 -28.78 -4.23
N LEU A 94 19.88 -28.17 -3.31
CA LEU A 94 20.36 -27.11 -2.43
C LEU A 94 20.45 -27.62 -1.00
N VAL A 95 21.61 -27.40 -0.38
CA VAL A 95 21.85 -27.77 1.03
C VAL A 95 22.51 -26.59 1.74
N GLU A 96 22.15 -26.36 2.98
CA GLU A 96 22.89 -25.46 3.85
C GLU A 96 24.14 -26.15 4.38
N LYS A 97 25.28 -25.47 4.25
CA LYS A 97 26.55 -25.91 4.85
C LYS A 97 27.39 -24.70 5.22
N ASP A 98 27.76 -24.61 6.48
CA ASP A 98 28.63 -23.55 7.04
C ASP A 98 28.12 -22.13 6.73
N GLY A 99 26.78 -21.91 6.81
CA GLY A 99 26.14 -20.63 6.53
C GLY A 99 26.15 -20.22 5.03
N LYS A 100 26.42 -21.15 4.13
CA LYS A 100 26.43 -20.96 2.69
C LYS A 100 25.46 -21.93 2.00
N ILE A 101 24.96 -21.53 0.85
CA ILE A 101 24.19 -22.43 -0.01
C ILE A 101 25.16 -23.31 -0.77
N GLN A 102 25.15 -24.60 -0.46
CA GLN A 102 25.82 -25.59 -1.26
C GLN A 102 24.86 -26.09 -2.34
N THR A 103 25.21 -25.85 -3.61
CA THR A 103 24.45 -26.28 -4.78
C THR A 103 25.11 -27.47 -5.43
N VAL A 104 24.36 -28.55 -5.56
CA VAL A 104 24.81 -29.77 -6.26
C VAL A 104 24.20 -29.78 -7.65
N LEU A 105 25.03 -29.71 -8.68
CA LEU A 105 24.67 -29.54 -10.09
C LEU A 105 25.21 -30.73 -10.92
N PRO A 106 24.34 -31.69 -11.27
CA PRO A 106 24.68 -32.73 -12.24
C PRO A 106 24.65 -32.18 -13.68
N LEU A 107 25.79 -32.11 -14.32
CA LEU A 107 25.95 -31.46 -15.61
C LEU A 107 26.63 -32.35 -16.64
N LYS A 108 26.20 -32.18 -17.89
CA LYS A 108 26.96 -32.57 -19.09
C LYS A 108 27.44 -31.29 -19.76
N ILE A 109 28.73 -31.22 -20.06
CA ILE A 109 29.36 -30.11 -20.73
C ILE A 109 30.03 -30.62 -22.00
N TRP A 110 29.65 -30.02 -23.11
CA TRP A 110 30.39 -30.11 -24.35
C TRP A 110 31.16 -28.80 -24.55
N SER A 111 32.45 -28.86 -24.83
CA SER A 111 33.25 -27.69 -25.13
C SER A 111 34.16 -27.97 -26.29
N LYS A 112 34.27 -26.97 -27.18
CA LYS A 112 35.22 -26.96 -28.27
C LYS A 112 36.15 -25.77 -28.06
N PHE A 113 37.43 -26.00 -28.09
CA PHE A 113 38.41 -24.95 -27.86
C PHE A 113 39.47 -24.94 -28.97
N LYS A 114 39.90 -23.72 -29.32
CA LYS A 114 40.96 -23.48 -30.27
C LYS A 114 42.29 -23.34 -29.54
N TYR A 115 43.30 -24.12 -29.92
CA TYR A 115 44.62 -24.05 -29.33
C TYR A 115 45.68 -23.84 -30.42
N GLY A 116 46.88 -23.40 -30.01
CA GLY A 116 47.94 -23.04 -30.92
C GLY A 116 47.98 -21.55 -31.25
N THR A 117 48.74 -21.17 -32.26
CA THR A 117 48.90 -19.78 -32.71
C THR A 117 48.34 -19.63 -34.11
N ASP A 118 47.74 -18.48 -34.42
CA ASP A 118 47.27 -18.15 -35.77
C ASP A 118 48.46 -17.83 -36.71
N PHE A 119 49.66 -17.77 -36.14
CA PHE A 119 50.87 -17.57 -36.89
C PHE A 119 51.20 -18.85 -37.67
N MET A 120 51.32 -18.75 -39.00
CA MET A 120 51.57 -19.84 -39.96
C MET A 120 50.49 -20.95 -39.98
N GLY A 121 49.28 -20.67 -39.53
CA GLY A 121 48.18 -21.64 -39.54
C GLY A 121 48.33 -22.82 -38.56
N LEU A 122 49.19 -22.70 -37.56
CA LEU A 122 49.43 -23.73 -36.54
C LEU A 122 48.37 -23.70 -35.43
N ASN A 123 47.11 -23.63 -35.82
CA ASN A 123 45.99 -23.74 -34.89
C ASN A 123 45.14 -24.99 -35.18
N ASP A 124 44.61 -25.59 -34.17
CA ASP A 124 43.68 -26.73 -34.26
C ASP A 124 42.55 -26.56 -33.25
N THR A 125 41.46 -27.25 -33.46
CA THR A 125 40.33 -27.28 -32.52
C THR A 125 40.16 -28.68 -31.95
N LYS A 126 39.85 -28.76 -30.67
CA LYS A 126 39.50 -30.01 -29.98
C LYS A 126 38.20 -29.91 -29.27
N GLU A 127 37.48 -31.02 -29.21
CA GLU A 127 36.21 -31.16 -28.51
C GLU A 127 36.40 -32.01 -27.25
N ILE A 128 35.76 -31.59 -26.18
CA ILE A 128 35.77 -32.28 -24.87
C ILE A 128 34.36 -32.51 -24.45
N ASN A 129 34.08 -33.70 -23.92
CA ASN A 129 32.86 -34.02 -23.23
C ASN A 129 33.16 -34.28 -21.74
N LEU A 130 32.44 -33.57 -20.87
CA LEU A 130 32.60 -33.65 -19.43
C LEU A 130 31.25 -34.02 -18.83
N ASN A 131 31.20 -35.13 -18.13
CA ASN A 131 30.01 -35.55 -17.35
C ASN A 131 30.38 -35.66 -15.89
N GLY A 132 29.68 -34.92 -15.03
CA GLY A 132 30.00 -34.96 -13.62
C GLY A 132 29.04 -34.12 -12.75
N VAL A 133 29.31 -34.18 -11.47
CA VAL A 133 28.57 -33.43 -10.45
C VAL A 133 29.44 -32.32 -9.92
N PHE A 134 28.98 -31.10 -10.13
CA PHE A 134 29.61 -29.91 -9.57
C PHE A 134 28.99 -29.55 -8.24
N THR A 135 29.81 -29.29 -7.25
CA THR A 135 29.35 -28.73 -5.96
C THR A 135 29.86 -27.32 -5.85
N LEU A 136 28.93 -26.37 -5.78
CA LEU A 136 29.22 -24.96 -5.58
C LEU A 136 28.88 -24.55 -4.18
N SER A 137 29.64 -23.60 -3.63
CA SER A 137 29.29 -22.87 -2.41
C SER A 137 29.06 -21.42 -2.80
N SER A 138 27.87 -20.90 -2.49
CA SER A 138 27.47 -19.54 -2.86
C SER A 138 27.07 -18.73 -1.65
N THR A 139 27.52 -17.47 -1.60
CA THR A 139 26.98 -16.44 -0.74
C THR A 139 26.04 -15.56 -1.53
N VAL A 140 24.93 -15.15 -0.94
CA VAL A 140 23.87 -14.36 -1.60
C VAL A 140 23.78 -12.98 -1.01
N LYS A 141 23.69 -11.96 -1.85
CA LYS A 141 23.37 -10.59 -1.47
C LYS A 141 22.31 -10.01 -2.38
N LEU A 142 21.46 -9.15 -1.84
CA LEU A 142 20.49 -8.39 -2.60
C LEU A 142 20.99 -6.96 -2.75
N SER A 143 21.14 -6.50 -3.97
CA SER A 143 21.49 -5.11 -4.27
C SER A 143 20.92 -4.70 -5.63
N ASN A 144 20.53 -3.43 -5.76
CA ASN A 144 20.00 -2.88 -7.01
C ASN A 144 18.89 -3.72 -7.66
N TRP A 145 17.96 -4.23 -6.85
CA TRP A 145 16.83 -5.08 -7.28
C TRP A 145 17.22 -6.46 -7.80
N LYS A 146 18.49 -6.84 -7.69
CA LYS A 146 19.02 -8.11 -8.22
C LYS A 146 19.58 -8.98 -7.09
N MET A 147 19.51 -10.28 -7.30
CA MET A 147 20.23 -11.23 -6.48
C MET A 147 21.64 -11.39 -7.05
N ASN A 148 22.62 -11.00 -6.26
CA ASN A 148 24.03 -11.17 -6.59
C ASN A 148 24.58 -12.35 -5.78
N THR A 149 25.26 -13.26 -6.46
CA THR A 149 25.93 -14.39 -5.82
C THR A 149 27.44 -14.28 -6.01
N ILE A 150 28.16 -14.82 -5.04
CA ILE A 150 29.58 -15.08 -5.17
C ILE A 150 29.74 -16.58 -4.97
N SER A 151 29.93 -17.28 -6.08
CA SER A 151 30.01 -18.73 -6.13
C SER A 151 31.44 -19.20 -6.25
N LYS A 152 31.73 -20.30 -5.60
CA LYS A 152 33.00 -21.02 -5.70
C LYS A 152 32.72 -22.49 -5.92
N ILE A 153 33.34 -23.10 -6.94
CA ILE A 153 33.28 -24.55 -7.16
C ILE A 153 34.19 -25.20 -6.13
N GLU A 154 33.62 -25.93 -5.19
CA GLU A 154 34.36 -26.62 -4.13
C GLU A 154 34.85 -27.97 -4.59
N SER A 155 34.00 -28.76 -5.21
CA SER A 155 34.35 -30.07 -5.72
C SER A 155 33.75 -30.31 -7.10
N PHE A 156 34.34 -31.25 -7.76
CA PHE A 156 33.91 -31.77 -9.03
C PHE A 156 34.15 -33.29 -9.06
N GLU A 157 33.11 -34.03 -9.23
CA GLU A 157 33.17 -35.49 -9.31
C GLU A 157 32.78 -35.97 -10.70
N TRP A 158 33.66 -36.67 -11.37
CA TRP A 158 33.39 -37.22 -12.67
C TRP A 158 32.41 -38.39 -12.55
N THR A 159 31.31 -38.33 -13.29
CA THR A 159 30.41 -39.50 -13.47
C THR A 159 30.97 -40.43 -14.55
N GLU A 160 31.67 -39.81 -15.53
CA GLU A 160 32.39 -40.53 -16.60
C GLU A 160 33.76 -39.85 -16.80
N SER A 161 34.80 -40.63 -17.04
CA SER A 161 36.12 -40.05 -17.32
C SER A 161 36.07 -39.15 -18.56
N PRO A 162 36.56 -37.90 -18.45
CA PRO A 162 36.59 -37.00 -19.60
C PRO A 162 37.43 -37.57 -20.73
N THR A 163 36.89 -37.45 -21.94
CA THR A 163 37.55 -37.99 -23.16
C THR A 163 37.71 -36.88 -24.19
N ILE A 164 38.72 -37.04 -25.03
CA ILE A 164 38.93 -36.23 -26.24
C ILE A 164 38.85 -37.15 -27.46
N LEU A 165 38.22 -36.67 -28.53
CA LEU A 165 38.13 -37.42 -29.77
C LEU A 165 39.40 -37.21 -30.57
N VAL A 166 40.18 -38.27 -30.76
CA VAL A 166 41.39 -38.26 -31.57
C VAL A 166 41.30 -39.40 -32.59
N ALA A 167 41.35 -39.08 -33.88
CA ALA A 167 41.23 -40.05 -34.97
C ALA A 167 40.02 -41.00 -34.81
N GLY A 168 38.88 -40.49 -34.38
CA GLY A 168 37.64 -41.25 -34.19
C GLY A 168 37.58 -42.12 -32.93
N LYS A 169 38.56 -42.05 -32.03
CA LYS A 169 38.57 -42.77 -30.74
C LYS A 169 38.54 -41.80 -29.57
N ASN A 170 37.71 -42.11 -28.57
CA ASN A 170 37.67 -41.36 -27.32
C ASN A 170 38.85 -41.77 -26.43
N ILE A 171 39.75 -40.83 -26.15
CA ILE A 171 40.92 -41.03 -25.30
C ILE A 171 40.68 -40.36 -23.97
N PRO A 172 40.77 -41.05 -22.80
CA PRO A 172 40.65 -40.44 -21.47
C PRO A 172 41.72 -39.38 -21.24
N ILE A 173 41.34 -38.19 -20.78
CA ILE A 173 42.23 -37.04 -20.55
C ILE A 173 42.17 -36.48 -19.13
N THR A 174 41.65 -37.24 -18.17
CA THR A 174 41.48 -36.82 -16.77
C THR A 174 42.75 -36.23 -16.16
N TYR A 175 43.92 -36.80 -16.48
CA TYR A 175 45.22 -36.34 -16.01
C TYR A 175 45.68 -35.00 -16.64
N ILE A 176 45.13 -34.64 -17.82
CA ILE A 176 45.40 -33.36 -18.48
C ILE A 176 44.47 -32.28 -17.99
N ILE A 177 43.20 -32.63 -17.74
CA ILE A 177 42.14 -31.66 -17.40
C ILE A 177 42.21 -31.22 -15.94
N ASN A 178 42.54 -32.10 -15.01
CA ASN A 178 42.57 -31.78 -13.59
C ASN A 178 43.44 -30.55 -13.25
N PRO A 179 44.62 -30.32 -13.81
CA PRO A 179 45.40 -29.10 -13.59
C PRO A 179 44.76 -27.83 -14.18
N THR A 180 44.14 -27.93 -15.36
CA THR A 180 43.45 -26.82 -16.04
C THR A 180 42.09 -26.53 -15.46
N LEU A 181 41.54 -27.45 -14.68
CA LEU A 181 40.23 -27.35 -14.07
C LEU A 181 40.09 -26.13 -13.13
N SER A 182 41.20 -25.64 -12.56
CA SER A 182 41.17 -24.45 -11.68
C SER A 182 40.79 -23.19 -12.43
N ILE A 183 41.29 -22.97 -13.63
CA ILE A 183 40.97 -21.83 -14.49
C ILE A 183 39.52 -21.96 -14.98
N PHE A 184 39.15 -23.17 -15.41
CA PHE A 184 37.78 -23.48 -15.82
C PHE A 184 36.75 -23.28 -14.70
N LYS A 185 37.08 -23.72 -13.47
CA LYS A 185 36.23 -23.52 -12.29
C LYS A 185 35.95 -22.04 -12.05
N SER A 186 36.94 -21.16 -12.13
CA SER A 186 36.78 -19.73 -11.92
C SER A 186 35.88 -19.09 -12.97
N LYS A 187 36.12 -19.40 -14.26
CA LYS A 187 35.27 -18.90 -15.36
C LYS A 187 33.82 -19.39 -15.23
N MET A 188 33.61 -20.66 -14.89
CA MET A 188 32.26 -21.23 -14.75
C MET A 188 31.53 -20.67 -13.54
N ALA A 189 32.19 -20.50 -12.41
CA ALA A 189 31.60 -19.87 -11.25
C ALA A 189 31.13 -18.43 -11.57
N LYS A 190 31.96 -17.65 -12.25
CA LYS A 190 31.64 -16.31 -12.71
C LYS A 190 30.43 -16.29 -13.67
N LYS A 191 30.39 -17.22 -14.64
CA LYS A 191 29.27 -17.36 -15.58
C LYS A 191 27.96 -17.75 -14.87
N ILE A 192 28.04 -18.58 -13.85
CA ILE A 192 26.86 -18.93 -13.00
C ILE A 192 26.38 -17.71 -12.25
N ASP A 193 27.28 -16.93 -11.64
CA ASP A 193 26.94 -15.71 -10.93
C ASP A 193 26.30 -14.67 -11.85
N GLU A 194 26.87 -14.45 -13.07
CA GLU A 194 26.29 -13.58 -14.10
C GLU A 194 24.89 -14.06 -14.51
N ALA A 195 24.70 -15.36 -14.77
CA ALA A 195 23.41 -15.94 -15.16
C ALA A 195 22.37 -15.81 -14.04
N ILE A 196 22.75 -15.94 -12.77
CA ILE A 196 21.87 -15.73 -11.63
C ILE A 196 21.47 -14.25 -11.54
N GLU A 197 22.42 -13.33 -11.66
CA GLU A 197 22.17 -11.89 -11.63
C GLU A 197 21.20 -11.45 -12.75
N GLU A 198 21.39 -11.96 -13.97
CA GLU A 198 20.52 -11.66 -15.11
C GLU A 198 19.13 -12.27 -14.97
N SER A 199 19.04 -13.49 -14.41
CA SER A 199 17.77 -14.21 -14.27
C SER A 199 16.96 -13.78 -13.05
N CYS A 200 17.58 -13.15 -12.06
CA CYS A 200 16.98 -12.78 -10.78
C CYS A 200 16.84 -11.26 -10.63
N ASP A 201 16.27 -10.59 -11.62
CA ASP A 201 15.82 -9.20 -11.50
C ASP A 201 14.44 -9.15 -10.87
N PHE A 202 14.36 -8.69 -9.63
CA PHE A 202 13.11 -8.58 -8.89
C PHE A 202 12.35 -7.27 -9.18
N LYS A 203 12.99 -6.29 -9.82
CA LYS A 203 12.41 -4.96 -10.04
C LYS A 203 11.03 -5.02 -10.70
N PRO A 204 10.84 -5.71 -11.84
CA PRO A 204 9.54 -5.76 -12.49
C PRO A 204 8.44 -6.34 -11.59
N TYR A 205 8.74 -7.44 -10.90
CA TYR A 205 7.77 -8.13 -10.04
C TYR A 205 7.38 -7.31 -8.81
N VAL A 206 8.36 -6.67 -8.14
CA VAL A 206 8.08 -5.82 -6.98
C VAL A 206 7.29 -4.58 -7.42
N LEU A 207 7.65 -3.96 -8.55
CA LEU A 207 6.92 -2.80 -9.06
C LEU A 207 5.48 -3.17 -9.49
N ASP A 208 5.24 -4.36 -10.02
CA ASP A 208 3.89 -4.85 -10.31
C ASP A 208 3.04 -5.04 -9.04
N VAL A 209 3.65 -5.56 -7.97
CA VAL A 209 2.98 -5.68 -6.66
C VAL A 209 2.68 -4.30 -6.09
N LEU A 210 3.63 -3.37 -6.13
CA LEU A 210 3.45 -2.00 -5.65
C LEU A 210 2.39 -1.24 -6.44
N ASP A 211 2.28 -1.45 -7.74
CA ASP A 211 1.24 -0.86 -8.59
C ASP A 211 -0.17 -1.36 -8.18
N LYS A 212 -0.30 -2.68 -7.97
CA LYS A 212 -1.53 -3.27 -7.44
C LYS A 212 -1.90 -2.69 -6.06
N MET A 213 -0.92 -2.59 -5.16
CA MET A 213 -1.12 -2.01 -3.81
C MET A 213 -1.48 -0.52 -3.86
N SER A 214 -1.01 0.20 -4.87
CA SER A 214 -1.28 1.63 -5.07
C SER A 214 -2.63 1.91 -5.71
N THR A 215 -3.27 0.88 -6.26
CA THR A 215 -4.61 1.00 -6.83
C THR A 215 -5.63 1.28 -5.74
N PRO A 216 -6.32 2.44 -5.75
CA PRO A 216 -7.26 2.78 -4.70
C PRO A 216 -8.40 1.78 -4.60
N PHE A 217 -8.70 1.32 -3.38
CA PHE A 217 -9.79 0.40 -3.09
C PHE A 217 -10.79 0.98 -2.07
N LEU A 218 -12.03 0.55 -2.18
CA LEU A 218 -13.13 1.01 -1.32
C LEU A 218 -13.03 0.34 0.06
N THR A 219 -12.99 1.15 1.13
CA THR A 219 -12.95 0.68 2.51
C THR A 219 -14.31 0.82 3.22
N SER A 220 -15.17 1.73 2.74
CA SER A 220 -16.54 1.89 3.25
C SER A 220 -17.47 2.31 2.11
N GLU A 221 -18.49 1.50 1.83
CA GLU A 221 -19.56 1.85 0.89
C GLU A 221 -20.46 2.96 1.43
N GLN A 222 -20.80 2.92 2.71
CA GLN A 222 -21.67 3.89 3.36
C GLN A 222 -21.15 5.32 3.25
N TYR A 223 -19.84 5.50 3.44
CA TYR A 223 -19.18 6.82 3.38
C TYR A 223 -18.42 7.05 2.08
N GLN A 224 -18.44 6.09 1.15
CA GLN A 224 -17.62 6.12 -0.07
C GLN A 224 -16.17 6.47 0.22
N THR A 225 -15.57 5.76 1.17
CA THR A 225 -14.21 5.99 1.61
C THR A 225 -13.25 5.09 0.85
N TRP A 226 -12.26 5.68 0.22
CA TRP A 226 -11.23 5.02 -0.58
C TRP A 226 -9.90 5.07 0.14
N PHE A 227 -9.22 3.93 0.23
CA PHE A 227 -7.85 3.87 0.70
C PHE A 227 -6.88 3.94 -0.47
N LYS A 228 -5.78 4.67 -0.31
CA LYS A 228 -4.70 4.82 -1.28
C LYS A 228 -3.35 4.74 -0.57
N LEU A 229 -2.46 3.90 -1.10
CA LEU A 229 -1.07 3.78 -0.69
C LEU A 229 -0.17 4.36 -1.80
N ILE A 230 0.82 5.17 -1.44
CA ILE A 230 1.78 5.78 -2.37
C ILE A 230 3.17 5.31 -1.96
N PRO A 231 3.76 4.32 -2.65
CA PRO A 231 5.12 3.85 -2.38
C PRO A 231 6.16 4.94 -2.60
N ILE A 232 7.19 4.98 -1.77
CA ILE A 232 8.30 5.92 -1.86
C ILE A 232 9.62 5.16 -2.02
N GLU A 233 9.86 4.17 -1.16
CA GLU A 233 11.13 3.48 -1.06
C GLU A 233 10.93 2.06 -0.57
N VAL A 234 11.63 1.11 -1.19
CA VAL A 234 11.76 -0.27 -0.72
C VAL A 234 13.16 -0.43 -0.14
N TYR A 235 13.28 -1.03 1.03
CA TYR A 235 14.55 -1.34 1.65
C TYR A 235 14.58 -2.80 2.12
N VAL A 236 15.78 -3.37 2.16
CA VAL A 236 15.99 -4.79 2.44
C VAL A 236 17.28 -4.97 3.25
N THR A 237 17.27 -5.94 4.17
CA THR A 237 18.50 -6.38 4.84
C THR A 237 19.23 -7.43 4.01
N ASP A 238 20.49 -7.69 4.35
CA ASP A 238 21.19 -8.85 3.83
C ASP A 238 20.42 -10.14 4.17
N ALA A 239 20.48 -11.09 3.25
CA ALA A 239 19.88 -12.40 3.45
C ALA A 239 20.71 -13.23 4.44
N VAL A 240 20.04 -13.86 5.39
CA VAL A 240 20.64 -14.78 6.36
C VAL A 240 20.15 -16.19 6.06
N LEU A 241 21.10 -17.11 5.92
CA LEU A 241 20.81 -18.53 5.71
C LEU A 241 20.90 -19.26 7.06
N GLU A 242 19.79 -19.80 7.52
CA GLU A 242 19.73 -20.56 8.77
C GLU A 242 18.66 -21.66 8.67
N LYS A 243 19.01 -22.88 9.10
CA LYS A 243 18.08 -24.03 9.17
C LYS A 243 17.36 -24.30 7.83
N SER A 244 18.12 -24.28 6.75
CA SER A 244 17.61 -24.50 5.38
C SER A 244 16.53 -23.49 4.93
N LYS A 245 16.56 -22.29 5.50
CA LYS A 245 15.75 -21.16 5.09
C LYS A 245 16.63 -19.93 4.84
N ILE A 246 16.25 -19.15 3.87
CA ILE A 246 16.75 -17.80 3.69
C ILE A 246 15.74 -16.86 4.34
N SER A 247 16.21 -16.06 5.27
CA SER A 247 15.43 -15.00 5.90
C SER A 247 16.05 -13.64 5.62
N MET A 248 15.21 -12.63 5.40
CA MET A 248 15.58 -11.24 5.22
C MET A 248 14.42 -10.37 5.68
N ASP A 249 14.71 -9.15 6.06
CA ASP A 249 13.65 -8.17 6.36
C ASP A 249 13.43 -7.29 5.13
N LEU A 250 12.17 -7.15 4.76
CA LEU A 250 11.70 -6.19 3.74
C LEU A 250 11.03 -5.03 4.41
N GLY A 251 11.20 -3.83 3.86
CA GLY A 251 10.53 -2.64 4.31
C GLY A 251 10.00 -1.82 3.14
N LEU A 252 8.81 -1.28 3.32
CA LEU A 252 8.20 -0.32 2.41
C LEU A 252 7.97 0.99 3.15
N LYS A 253 8.58 2.04 2.69
CA LYS A 253 8.27 3.41 3.06
C LYS A 253 7.21 3.95 2.11
N CYS A 254 6.10 4.45 2.64
CA CYS A 254 4.99 4.89 1.84
C CYS A 254 4.19 6.00 2.53
N ASN A 255 3.37 6.71 1.77
CA ASN A 255 2.29 7.53 2.30
C ASN A 255 0.98 6.78 2.20
N MET A 256 0.15 6.87 3.24
CA MET A 256 -1.16 6.25 3.29
C MET A 256 -2.23 7.32 3.47
N GLN A 257 -3.28 7.24 2.68
CA GLN A 257 -4.38 8.20 2.69
C GLN A 257 -5.73 7.48 2.58
N THR A 258 -6.74 8.00 3.25
CA THR A 258 -8.13 7.70 2.96
C THR A 258 -8.83 8.95 2.45
N MET A 259 -9.68 8.79 1.46
CA MET A 259 -10.41 9.90 0.84
C MET A 259 -11.89 9.60 0.78
N VAL A 260 -12.70 10.54 1.23
CA VAL A 260 -14.17 10.43 1.18
C VAL A 260 -14.66 11.02 -0.13
N GLY A 261 -15.52 10.29 -0.85
CA GLY A 261 -16.17 10.75 -2.08
C GLY A 261 -15.78 9.96 -3.33
N LEU A 262 -15.38 10.62 -4.39
CA LEU A 262 -15.04 9.99 -5.66
C LEU A 262 -13.76 9.15 -5.55
N LYS A 263 -13.70 8.05 -6.31
CA LYS A 263 -12.49 7.21 -6.40
C LYS A 263 -11.29 8.05 -6.85
N PRO A 264 -10.22 8.15 -6.05
CA PRO A 264 -9.01 8.85 -6.45
C PRO A 264 -8.31 8.13 -7.60
N LYS A 265 -7.52 8.87 -8.37
CA LYS A 265 -6.67 8.28 -9.42
C LYS A 265 -5.48 7.55 -8.80
N ASN A 266 -5.08 6.44 -9.42
CA ASN A 266 -3.76 5.86 -9.16
C ASN A 266 -2.69 6.85 -9.66
N THR A 267 -1.76 7.24 -8.80
CA THR A 267 -0.66 8.16 -9.11
C THR A 267 0.69 7.50 -8.86
N PHE A 268 0.75 6.18 -8.93
CA PHE A 268 1.98 5.44 -8.74
C PHE A 268 2.93 5.65 -9.93
N GLU A 269 4.14 6.10 -9.63
CA GLU A 269 5.22 6.29 -10.60
C GLU A 269 6.29 5.22 -10.35
N ARG A 270 6.35 4.24 -11.24
CA ARG A 270 7.23 3.06 -11.10
C ARG A 270 8.70 3.44 -10.99
N ASP A 271 9.15 4.44 -11.75
CA ASP A 271 10.55 4.88 -11.76
C ASP A 271 10.94 5.74 -10.55
N GLY A 272 9.95 6.22 -9.80
CA GLY A 272 10.14 7.02 -8.59
C GLY A 272 10.46 6.23 -7.32
N VAL A 273 10.34 4.89 -7.37
CA VAL A 273 10.58 4.04 -6.19
C VAL A 273 12.06 3.74 -6.02
N ALA A 274 12.63 4.23 -4.93
CA ALA A 274 14.01 3.92 -4.57
C ALA A 274 14.13 2.52 -3.94
N PHE A 275 15.25 1.85 -4.20
CA PHE A 275 15.63 0.60 -3.54
C PHE A 275 16.91 0.81 -2.73
N LYS A 276 16.91 0.41 -1.46
CA LYS A 276 18.06 0.55 -0.58
C LYS A 276 18.36 -0.70 0.22
N SER A 277 19.63 -1.06 0.30
CA SER A 277 20.11 -2.06 1.24
C SER A 277 20.40 -1.39 2.59
N VAL A 278 19.94 -2.01 3.67
CA VAL A 278 20.12 -1.54 5.05
C VAL A 278 20.58 -2.70 5.94
N THR A 279 21.22 -2.37 7.06
CA THR A 279 21.74 -3.38 7.97
C THR A 279 20.70 -3.96 8.92
N LYS A 280 19.63 -3.20 9.21
CA LYS A 280 18.58 -3.61 10.15
C LYS A 280 17.28 -2.89 9.86
N ILE A 281 16.17 -3.61 10.02
CA ILE A 281 14.82 -3.10 9.95
C ILE A 281 14.11 -3.45 11.27
N PRO A 282 13.33 -2.53 11.90
CA PRO A 282 12.52 -2.85 13.06
C PRO A 282 11.46 -3.91 12.72
N ASN A 283 11.30 -4.92 13.58
CA ASN A 283 10.24 -5.92 13.40
C ASN A 283 8.88 -5.36 13.88
N GLN A 284 8.48 -4.26 13.27
CA GLN A 284 7.22 -3.57 13.55
C GLN A 284 6.85 -2.72 12.33
N PHE A 285 5.58 -2.69 11.97
CA PHE A 285 5.10 -1.68 11.05
C PHE A 285 4.50 -0.48 11.81
N THR A 286 4.57 0.68 11.20
CA THR A 286 3.88 1.91 11.63
C THR A 286 3.13 2.46 10.42
N ALA A 287 1.81 2.52 10.54
CA ALA A 287 0.94 3.06 9.49
C ALA A 287 0.37 4.41 9.95
N ASN A 288 0.80 5.48 9.31
CA ASN A 288 0.31 6.85 9.50
C ASN A 288 -0.63 7.18 8.35
N VAL A 289 -1.92 7.31 8.64
CA VAL A 289 -2.96 7.51 7.64
C VAL A 289 -3.52 8.91 7.73
N ALA A 290 -3.47 9.66 6.63
CA ALA A 290 -4.19 10.92 6.49
C ALA A 290 -5.59 10.65 5.94
N ALA A 291 -6.62 10.85 6.77
CA ALA A 291 -8.01 10.71 6.38
C ALA A 291 -8.56 12.06 5.91
N ILE A 292 -8.77 12.19 4.61
CA ILE A 292 -9.13 13.44 3.93
C ILE A 292 -10.64 13.45 3.65
N SER A 293 -11.34 14.44 4.17
CA SER A 293 -12.73 14.72 3.85
C SER A 293 -12.87 16.11 3.28
N THR A 294 -13.18 16.21 1.97
CA THR A 294 -13.47 17.52 1.36
C THR A 294 -14.73 18.11 1.94
N TYR A 295 -14.85 19.44 1.99
CA TYR A 295 -16.05 20.09 2.50
C TYR A 295 -17.29 19.72 1.70
N GLU A 296 -17.16 19.50 0.40
CA GLU A 296 -18.25 19.02 -0.46
C GLU A 296 -18.74 17.64 -0.01
N SER A 297 -17.82 16.69 0.21
CA SER A 297 -18.17 15.34 0.66
C SER A 297 -18.77 15.34 2.07
N ALA A 298 -18.17 16.13 2.99
CA ALA A 298 -18.68 16.29 4.34
C ALA A 298 -20.08 16.94 4.34
N SER A 299 -20.31 17.96 3.53
CA SER A 299 -21.63 18.62 3.38
C SER A 299 -22.70 17.64 2.93
N ARG A 300 -22.38 16.77 1.95
CA ARG A 300 -23.30 15.75 1.45
C ARG A 300 -23.68 14.73 2.54
N ILE A 301 -22.68 14.24 3.28
CA ILE A 301 -22.89 13.28 4.38
C ILE A 301 -23.71 13.94 5.50
N LEU A 302 -23.36 15.17 5.90
CA LEU A 302 -24.10 15.87 6.95
C LEU A 302 -25.53 16.21 6.50
N THR A 303 -25.73 16.60 5.26
CA THR A 303 -27.08 16.80 4.72
C THR A 303 -27.91 15.52 4.85
N SER A 304 -27.37 14.38 4.41
CA SER A 304 -28.06 13.09 4.53
C SER A 304 -28.40 12.72 5.99
N ASN A 305 -27.51 13.06 6.93
CA ASN A 305 -27.70 12.74 8.34
C ASN A 305 -28.64 13.69 9.08
N PHE A 306 -28.74 14.95 8.65
CA PHE A 306 -29.48 16.00 9.35
C PHE A 306 -30.77 16.41 8.66
N GLN A 307 -30.95 16.13 7.38
CA GLN A 307 -32.17 16.48 6.65
C GLN A 307 -33.41 15.90 7.32
N GLY A 308 -34.41 16.75 7.58
CA GLY A 308 -35.63 16.41 8.28
C GLY A 308 -35.51 16.41 9.80
N LYS A 309 -34.32 16.56 10.40
CA LYS A 309 -34.21 16.68 11.87
C LYS A 309 -34.79 18.01 12.38
N GLU A 310 -35.52 17.90 13.46
CA GLU A 310 -36.17 19.04 14.14
C GLU A 310 -35.34 19.52 15.34
N PHE A 311 -35.15 20.83 15.46
CA PHE A 311 -34.58 21.49 16.63
C PHE A 311 -35.57 22.51 17.19
N GLY A 312 -35.72 22.52 18.48
CA GLY A 312 -36.68 23.40 19.18
C GLY A 312 -37.71 22.62 19.98
N SER A 313 -38.75 23.33 20.45
CA SER A 313 -39.84 22.74 21.23
C SER A 313 -41.14 23.49 21.01
N GLY A 314 -42.28 22.79 21.14
CA GLY A 314 -43.60 23.35 21.00
C GLY A 314 -43.84 23.98 19.62
N LYS A 315 -44.29 25.24 19.62
CA LYS A 315 -44.55 26.00 18.37
C LYS A 315 -43.27 26.60 17.73
N ARG A 316 -42.14 26.54 18.42
CA ARG A 316 -40.85 27.12 17.95
C ARG A 316 -39.91 26.01 17.51
N LYS A 317 -40.01 25.60 16.25
CA LYS A 317 -39.24 24.52 15.67
C LYS A 317 -38.62 24.95 14.36
N ILE A 318 -37.42 24.45 14.09
CA ILE A 318 -36.76 24.49 12.80
C ILE A 318 -36.51 23.06 12.32
N VAL A 319 -36.58 22.86 11.00
CA VAL A 319 -36.33 21.58 10.33
C VAL A 319 -35.18 21.80 9.35
N VAL A 320 -34.10 21.06 9.53
CA VAL A 320 -32.93 21.15 8.63
C VAL A 320 -33.26 20.58 7.26
N GLN A 321 -32.97 21.34 6.22
CA GLN A 321 -33.14 20.93 4.82
C GLN A 321 -31.81 20.57 4.16
N LYS A 322 -30.76 21.36 4.45
CA LYS A 322 -29.44 21.17 3.88
C LYS A 322 -28.36 21.67 4.83
N VAL A 323 -27.19 21.03 4.76
CA VAL A 323 -25.98 21.45 5.48
C VAL A 323 -24.85 21.65 4.47
N ASP A 324 -24.26 22.83 4.42
CA ASP A 324 -23.06 23.12 3.66
C ASP A 324 -21.91 23.52 4.58
N LEU A 325 -20.69 23.06 4.26
CA LEU A 325 -19.50 23.36 5.01
C LEU A 325 -18.44 24.05 4.13
N TRP A 326 -17.68 24.94 4.74
CA TRP A 326 -16.43 25.50 4.16
C TRP A 326 -15.54 26.09 5.26
N GLN A 327 -14.31 26.40 4.94
CA GLN A 327 -13.37 27.02 5.87
C GLN A 327 -13.37 28.54 5.68
N LYS A 328 -13.32 29.27 6.82
CA LYS A 328 -13.05 30.69 6.87
C LYS A 328 -12.26 31.05 8.12
N ASP A 329 -11.13 31.75 7.95
CA ASP A 329 -10.31 32.29 9.04
C ASP A 329 -9.95 31.26 10.12
N GLY A 330 -9.55 30.03 9.68
CA GLY A 330 -9.18 28.92 10.58
C GLY A 330 -10.35 28.24 11.30
N LYS A 331 -11.60 28.56 10.95
CA LYS A 331 -12.82 27.91 11.47
C LYS A 331 -13.60 27.25 10.35
N ILE A 332 -14.38 26.23 10.71
CA ILE A 332 -15.41 25.68 9.82
C ILE A 332 -16.65 26.52 9.91
N ILE A 333 -17.16 26.98 8.78
CA ILE A 333 -18.49 27.56 8.66
C ILE A 333 -19.46 26.43 8.33
N ILE A 334 -20.55 26.39 9.10
CA ILE A 334 -21.67 25.46 8.95
C ILE A 334 -22.88 26.28 8.54
N ALA A 335 -23.31 26.14 7.28
CA ALA A 335 -24.56 26.71 6.82
C ALA A 335 -25.68 25.69 7.00
N LEU A 336 -26.69 26.07 7.77
CA LEU A 336 -27.90 25.28 7.97
C LEU A 336 -29.05 25.95 7.23
N ASP A 337 -29.47 25.37 6.11
CA ASP A 337 -30.69 25.73 5.44
C ASP A 337 -31.86 25.05 6.14
N MET A 338 -32.88 25.81 6.52
CA MET A 338 -33.92 25.34 7.39
C MET A 338 -35.31 25.92 7.05
N THR A 339 -36.34 25.18 7.44
CA THR A 339 -37.72 25.56 7.33
C THR A 339 -38.42 25.46 8.72
N GLY A 340 -39.65 25.93 8.84
CA GLY A 340 -40.42 25.86 10.07
C GLY A 340 -40.86 27.23 10.60
N THR A 341 -40.63 27.51 11.86
CA THR A 341 -40.92 28.84 12.44
C THR A 341 -40.06 29.91 11.80
N ILE A 342 -38.87 29.54 11.37
CA ILE A 342 -37.91 30.38 10.64
C ILE A 342 -37.54 29.67 9.37
N ASN A 343 -37.60 30.38 8.23
CA ASN A 343 -37.17 29.89 6.92
C ASN A 343 -35.94 30.65 6.46
N GLY A 344 -34.95 29.90 5.90
CA GLY A 344 -33.73 30.46 5.36
C GLY A 344 -32.46 29.82 5.94
N THR A 345 -31.33 30.44 5.72
CA THR A 345 -30.04 29.89 6.10
C THR A 345 -29.43 30.65 7.27
N ILE A 346 -29.03 29.92 8.31
CA ILE A 346 -28.17 30.45 9.38
C ILE A 346 -26.73 29.96 9.19
N TYR A 347 -25.78 30.77 9.64
CA TYR A 347 -24.35 30.43 9.57
C TYR A 347 -23.80 30.32 10.99
N LEU A 348 -23.20 29.18 11.27
CA LEU A 348 -22.46 28.89 12.50
C LEU A 348 -20.98 28.78 12.16
N SER A 349 -20.13 29.05 13.13
CA SER A 349 -18.70 28.81 13.05
C SER A 349 -18.26 27.94 14.22
N GLY A 350 -17.26 27.07 14.00
CA GLY A 350 -16.71 26.24 15.06
C GLY A 350 -15.36 25.68 14.66
N ILE A 351 -14.61 25.21 15.63
CA ILE A 351 -13.31 24.55 15.45
C ILE A 351 -13.50 23.06 15.72
N PRO A 352 -13.27 22.18 14.74
CA PRO A 352 -13.34 20.74 14.98
C PRO A 352 -12.19 20.34 15.92
N ASN A 353 -12.52 19.51 16.89
CA ASN A 353 -11.60 19.00 17.88
C ASN A 353 -11.87 17.52 18.12
N TYR A 354 -10.96 16.82 18.79
CA TYR A 354 -11.10 15.41 19.11
C TYR A 354 -10.88 15.15 20.59
N ASN A 355 -11.81 14.38 21.17
CA ASN A 355 -11.69 13.88 22.53
C ASN A 355 -11.14 12.47 22.52
N THR A 356 -9.89 12.30 22.98
CA THR A 356 -9.18 11.01 23.02
C THR A 356 -9.82 9.98 23.93
N LEU A 357 -10.51 10.41 25.00
CA LEU A 357 -11.14 9.51 25.98
C LEU A 357 -12.46 8.94 25.44
N THR A 358 -13.31 9.80 24.85
CA THR A 358 -14.62 9.37 24.31
C THR A 358 -14.54 8.93 22.86
N LYS A 359 -13.40 9.16 22.19
CA LYS A 359 -13.19 8.92 20.74
C LYS A 359 -14.23 9.65 19.89
N GLU A 360 -14.52 10.90 20.25
CA GLU A 360 -15.52 11.74 19.57
C GLU A 360 -14.87 12.93 18.88
N ILE A 361 -15.27 13.20 17.65
CA ILE A 361 -15.07 14.48 16.99
C ILE A 361 -16.21 15.41 17.42
N TYR A 362 -15.89 16.62 17.81
CA TYR A 362 -16.84 17.64 18.21
C TYR A 362 -16.39 19.03 17.75
N PHE A 363 -17.31 19.98 17.74
CA PHE A 363 -16.98 21.37 17.46
C PHE A 363 -16.83 22.16 18.75
N ASP A 364 -15.67 22.77 18.94
CA ASP A 364 -15.39 23.70 20.02
C ASP A 364 -15.69 25.14 19.57
N GLN A 365 -15.91 26.03 20.51
CA GLN A 365 -16.18 27.46 20.27
C GLN A 365 -17.26 27.70 19.19
N MET A 366 -18.30 26.87 19.17
CA MET A 366 -19.40 27.05 18.23
C MET A 366 -20.20 28.31 18.57
N ASP A 367 -20.36 29.20 17.59
CA ASP A 367 -21.17 30.43 17.72
C ASP A 367 -21.82 30.78 16.38
N TYR A 368 -22.84 31.64 16.42
CA TYR A 368 -23.38 32.23 15.21
C TYR A 368 -22.37 33.19 14.55
N VAL A 369 -22.31 33.20 13.25
CA VAL A 369 -21.52 34.21 12.51
C VAL A 369 -22.13 35.60 12.76
N LEU A 370 -21.30 36.61 12.93
CA LEU A 370 -21.70 37.98 13.33
C LEU A 370 -22.90 38.52 12.53
N ASN A 371 -22.87 38.39 11.20
CA ASN A 371 -23.98 38.88 10.37
C ASN A 371 -25.30 38.14 10.61
N THR A 372 -25.21 36.82 10.86
CA THR A 372 -26.37 36.00 11.24
C THR A 372 -26.86 36.36 12.61
N LYS A 373 -25.97 36.61 13.58
CA LYS A 373 -26.28 37.03 14.96
C LYS A 373 -27.10 38.32 15.00
N GLY A 374 -26.69 39.33 14.21
CA GLY A 374 -27.44 40.59 14.13
C GLY A 374 -28.85 40.47 13.56
N ILE A 375 -29.06 39.57 12.62
CA ILE A 375 -30.36 39.28 12.03
C ILE A 375 -31.25 38.50 13.02
N LEU A 376 -30.66 37.48 13.64
CA LEU A 376 -31.40 36.64 14.64
C LEU A 376 -31.87 37.44 15.85
N THR A 377 -31.08 38.45 16.33
CA THR A 377 -31.50 39.31 17.44
C THR A 377 -32.73 40.15 17.12
N ARG A 378 -32.99 40.48 15.86
CA ARG A 378 -34.16 41.24 15.44
C ARG A 378 -35.38 40.37 15.20
N THR A 379 -35.21 39.18 14.59
CA THR A 379 -36.32 38.36 14.10
C THR A 379 -36.59 37.13 14.97
N ALA A 380 -35.56 36.57 15.63
CA ALA A 380 -35.64 35.27 16.28
C ALA A 380 -34.84 35.19 17.59
N ASN A 381 -35.17 36.06 18.54
CA ASN A 381 -34.46 36.12 19.82
C ASN A 381 -34.44 34.79 20.58
N TRP A 382 -35.39 33.90 20.35
CA TRP A 382 -35.42 32.56 20.93
C TRP A 382 -34.34 31.62 20.41
N LEU A 383 -33.86 31.78 19.14
CA LEU A 383 -32.70 31.07 18.61
C LEU A 383 -31.41 31.46 19.34
N MET A 384 -31.34 32.75 19.73
CA MET A 384 -30.16 33.31 20.42
C MET A 384 -30.08 32.91 21.90
N GLN A 385 -31.13 32.34 22.50
CA GLN A 385 -31.14 31.96 23.91
C GLN A 385 -30.23 30.76 24.24
N GLY A 386 -29.32 30.39 23.37
CA GLY A 386 -28.26 29.37 23.60
C GLY A 386 -28.74 27.92 23.60
N THR A 387 -30.03 27.66 23.86
CA THR A 387 -30.59 26.31 23.97
C THR A 387 -30.53 25.56 22.63
N ILE A 388 -30.85 26.27 21.55
CA ILE A 388 -30.80 25.67 20.18
C ILE A 388 -29.37 25.47 19.71
N LEU A 389 -28.53 26.49 19.89
CA LEU A 389 -27.10 26.37 19.54
C LEU A 389 -26.45 25.19 20.29
N LYS A 390 -26.76 25.06 21.60
CA LYS A 390 -26.27 23.94 22.42
C LYS A 390 -26.77 22.60 21.88
N LYS A 391 -28.04 22.46 21.51
CA LYS A 391 -28.59 21.24 20.91
C LYS A 391 -27.95 20.90 19.56
N ILE A 392 -27.70 21.91 18.72
CA ILE A 392 -26.98 21.74 17.46
C ILE A 392 -25.54 21.26 17.73
N GLN A 393 -24.86 21.90 18.69
CA GLN A 393 -23.49 21.53 19.09
C GLN A 393 -23.44 20.11 19.65
N GLU A 394 -24.39 19.70 20.49
CA GLU A 394 -24.51 18.33 20.98
C GLU A 394 -24.78 17.33 19.85
N SER A 395 -25.57 17.71 18.84
CA SER A 395 -25.83 16.89 17.65
C SER A 395 -24.68 16.84 16.68
N CYS A 396 -23.73 17.76 16.74
CA CYS A 396 -22.49 17.77 15.97
C CYS A 396 -21.36 16.99 16.63
N ARG A 397 -21.65 16.20 17.65
CA ARG A 397 -20.71 15.21 18.21
C ARG A 397 -20.84 13.90 17.46
N TYR A 398 -19.69 13.36 17.04
CA TYR A 398 -19.66 12.13 16.26
C TYR A 398 -18.63 11.18 16.87
N SER A 399 -19.09 10.04 17.39
CA SER A 399 -18.20 8.97 17.84
C SER A 399 -17.58 8.27 16.64
N ILE A 400 -16.27 8.30 16.57
CA ILE A 400 -15.51 7.57 15.54
C ILE A 400 -15.04 6.19 16.02
N LYS A 401 -15.38 5.81 17.25
CA LYS A 401 -14.97 4.54 17.86
C LYS A 401 -15.39 3.36 17.01
N GLU A 402 -16.66 3.29 16.63
CA GLU A 402 -17.18 2.20 15.79
C GLU A 402 -16.46 2.13 14.43
N ASN A 403 -16.20 3.30 13.81
CA ASN A 403 -15.47 3.36 12.54
C ASN A 403 -14.02 2.87 12.66
N LEU A 404 -13.33 3.21 13.75
CA LEU A 404 -11.99 2.73 14.02
C LEU A 404 -11.98 1.21 14.28
N ASP A 405 -12.95 0.73 15.06
CA ASP A 405 -13.11 -0.71 15.37
C ASP A 405 -13.47 -1.51 14.11
N GLU A 406 -14.35 -1.00 13.26
CA GLU A 406 -14.68 -1.61 11.95
C GLU A 406 -13.50 -1.57 11.00
N GLY A 407 -12.77 -0.46 10.93
CA GLY A 407 -11.55 -0.34 10.17
C GLY A 407 -10.52 -1.41 10.58
N LYS A 408 -10.30 -1.58 11.89
CA LYS A 408 -9.43 -2.65 12.40
C LYS A 408 -9.94 -4.04 12.01
N LYS A 409 -11.23 -4.33 12.22
CA LYS A 409 -11.83 -5.61 11.84
C LYS A 409 -11.69 -5.91 10.35
N SER A 410 -11.81 -4.93 9.49
CA SER A 410 -11.66 -5.10 8.04
C SER A 410 -10.22 -5.41 7.61
N MET A 411 -9.22 -4.99 8.40
CA MET A 411 -7.79 -5.24 8.13
C MET A 411 -7.29 -6.58 8.68
N LEU A 412 -7.87 -7.09 9.77
CA LEU A 412 -7.43 -8.33 10.41
C LEU A 412 -7.38 -9.57 9.46
N PRO A 413 -8.32 -9.78 8.53
CA PRO A 413 -8.24 -10.88 7.57
C PRO A 413 -6.98 -10.86 6.70
N TYR A 414 -6.43 -9.68 6.41
CA TYR A 414 -5.18 -9.52 5.64
C TYR A 414 -3.92 -9.81 6.46
N LEU A 415 -4.07 -10.00 7.78
CA LEU A 415 -3.01 -10.35 8.71
C LEU A 415 -3.14 -11.76 9.28
N ASN A 416 -4.13 -12.56 8.83
CA ASN A 416 -4.39 -13.88 9.33
C ASN A 416 -4.25 -14.93 8.21
N ASN A 417 -3.03 -15.39 7.99
CA ASN A 417 -2.68 -16.35 6.94
C ASN A 417 -3.24 -15.96 5.55
N PHE A 418 -3.24 -14.66 5.27
CA PHE A 418 -3.73 -14.12 4.01
C PHE A 418 -2.79 -14.47 2.86
N SER A 419 -3.34 -14.98 1.76
CA SER A 419 -2.58 -15.32 0.57
C SER A 419 -2.94 -14.36 -0.58
N PRO A 420 -2.14 -13.30 -0.82
CA PRO A 420 -2.35 -12.38 -1.93
C PRO A 420 -2.10 -13.00 -3.29
N MET A 421 -1.30 -14.07 -3.31
CA MET A 421 -1.00 -14.89 -4.49
C MET A 421 -0.58 -16.29 -4.04
N LYS A 422 -0.66 -17.25 -4.96
CA LYS A 422 -0.30 -18.64 -4.67
C LYS A 422 1.11 -18.74 -4.07
N GLY A 423 1.24 -19.43 -2.95
CA GLY A 423 2.52 -19.65 -2.28
C GLY A 423 3.06 -18.50 -1.43
N VAL A 424 2.32 -17.40 -1.30
CA VAL A 424 2.70 -16.28 -0.41
C VAL A 424 1.68 -16.16 0.70
N PHE A 425 2.14 -16.17 1.94
CA PHE A 425 1.28 -16.11 3.13
C PHE A 425 1.70 -14.96 4.03
N VAL A 426 0.75 -14.10 4.38
CA VAL A 426 0.93 -12.95 5.27
C VAL A 426 0.30 -13.27 6.62
N ASN A 427 1.06 -13.06 7.70
CA ASN A 427 0.60 -13.16 9.08
C ASN A 427 1.00 -11.93 9.86
N GLY A 428 0.20 -11.56 10.86
CA GLY A 428 0.55 -10.41 11.68
C GLY A 428 -0.44 -10.10 12.78
N THR A 429 -0.14 -9.03 13.50
CA THR A 429 -0.99 -8.44 14.53
C THR A 429 -1.04 -6.93 14.34
N MET A 430 -2.14 -6.31 14.71
CA MET A 430 -2.32 -4.88 14.62
C MET A 430 -2.89 -4.34 15.94
N ASN A 431 -2.31 -3.26 16.43
CA ASN A 431 -2.84 -2.50 17.57
C ASN A 431 -4.08 -1.70 17.18
N ASP A 432 -4.72 -1.06 18.17
CA ASP A 432 -5.83 -0.16 17.89
C ASP A 432 -5.36 1.05 17.10
N PHE A 433 -6.29 1.63 16.37
CA PHE A 433 -6.06 2.93 15.75
C PHE A 433 -6.04 4.03 16.80
N GLU A 434 -5.01 4.86 16.74
CA GLU A 434 -4.86 6.06 17.53
C GLU A 434 -5.12 7.28 16.64
N PHE A 435 -6.03 8.14 17.08
CA PHE A 435 -6.29 9.39 16.41
C PHE A 435 -5.39 10.46 17.01
N GLU A 436 -4.63 11.17 16.20
CA GLU A 436 -3.66 12.16 16.67
C GLU A 436 -4.24 13.58 16.69
N LYS A 437 -4.70 14.06 15.55
CA LYS A 437 -5.19 15.43 15.37
C LYS A 437 -6.10 15.59 14.16
N VAL A 438 -6.82 16.72 14.10
CA VAL A 438 -7.49 17.21 12.91
C VAL A 438 -6.81 18.50 12.45
N GLU A 439 -6.52 18.59 11.18
CA GLU A 439 -6.11 19.84 10.51
C GLU A 439 -7.21 20.33 9.58
N ILE A 440 -7.37 21.65 9.54
CA ILE A 440 -8.31 22.33 8.65
C ILE A 440 -7.52 23.00 7.54
N THR A 441 -7.84 22.67 6.31
CA THR A 441 -7.33 23.36 5.13
C THR A 441 -8.45 24.16 4.46
N ASN A 442 -8.14 24.93 3.43
CA ASN A 442 -9.16 25.63 2.66
C ASN A 442 -10.13 24.73 1.87
N LYS A 443 -9.79 23.44 1.63
CA LYS A 443 -10.59 22.52 0.80
C LYS A 443 -11.08 21.28 1.54
N ALA A 444 -10.46 20.92 2.68
CA ALA A 444 -10.74 19.69 3.39
C ALA A 444 -10.44 19.78 4.87
N MET A 445 -11.06 18.91 5.64
CA MET A 445 -10.63 18.47 6.96
C MET A 445 -9.77 17.23 6.81
N ILE A 446 -8.66 17.15 7.54
CA ILE A 446 -7.72 16.03 7.49
C ILE A 446 -7.54 15.50 8.90
N ALA A 447 -7.92 14.26 9.13
CA ALA A 447 -7.66 13.54 10.37
C ALA A 447 -6.41 12.69 10.22
N PHE A 448 -5.52 12.75 11.20
CA PHE A 448 -4.30 11.94 11.25
C PHE A 448 -4.52 10.79 12.22
N ILE A 449 -4.32 9.59 11.72
CA ILE A 449 -4.58 8.34 12.45
C ILE A 449 -3.33 7.48 12.34
N THR A 450 -2.87 6.92 13.44
CA THR A 450 -1.74 6.00 13.47
C THR A 450 -2.15 4.64 13.99
N THR A 451 -1.45 3.61 13.55
CA THR A 451 -1.49 2.27 14.14
C THR A 451 -0.15 1.59 13.95
N THR A 452 0.14 0.68 14.85
CA THR A 452 1.36 -0.14 14.81
C THR A 452 1.00 -1.61 14.89
N GLY A 453 1.94 -2.46 14.50
CA GLY A 453 1.75 -3.90 14.58
C GLY A 453 2.97 -4.66 14.11
N LYS A 454 2.81 -5.97 13.97
CA LYS A 454 3.83 -6.86 13.41
C LYS A 454 3.25 -7.58 12.21
N MET A 455 4.09 -7.80 11.22
CA MET A 455 3.72 -8.56 10.02
C MET A 455 4.89 -9.42 9.59
N SER A 456 4.62 -10.58 9.04
CA SER A 456 5.60 -11.47 8.43
C SER A 456 5.06 -12.07 7.14
N VAL A 457 5.96 -12.36 6.22
CA VAL A 457 5.64 -13.00 4.94
C VAL A 457 6.41 -14.32 4.85
N ARG A 458 5.70 -15.39 4.53
CA ARG A 458 6.28 -16.71 4.26
C ARG A 458 6.01 -17.08 2.81
N ILE A 459 7.05 -17.54 2.11
CA ILE A 459 6.95 -18.07 0.76
C ILE A 459 7.08 -19.58 0.82
N ASP A 460 6.05 -20.30 0.33
CA ASP A 460 5.96 -21.76 0.40
C ASP A 460 4.91 -22.27 -0.62
N GLY A 461 5.30 -23.18 -1.50
CA GLY A 461 4.38 -23.78 -2.48
C GLY A 461 3.99 -22.85 -3.65
N MET A 462 4.97 -22.16 -4.24
CA MET A 462 4.76 -21.34 -5.45
C MET A 462 4.58 -22.15 -6.74
N GLU A 463 4.12 -23.39 -6.67
CA GLU A 463 3.92 -24.28 -7.84
C GLU A 463 2.86 -23.78 -8.82
#